data_ac54fc3f93c78c54f03f8259aab89639
#
_entry.id   ac54fc3f93c78c54f03f8259aab89639
#
_cell.length_a   1.000
_cell.length_b   1.000
_cell.length_c   1.000
_cell.angle_alpha   90.00
_cell.angle_beta   90.00
_cell.angle_gamma   90.00
#
_symmetry.space_group_name_H-M   'P 1'
#
loop_
_entity.id
_entity.type
_entity.pdbx_description
1 polymer ?
#
loop_
_entity_poly.entity_id
_entity_poly.type
_entity_poly.pdbx_seq_one_letter_code
_entity_poly.pdbx_strand_id
1 'polypeptide(L)'
;MNRSFLKKYSAVFLFFSFLLTLSFQSFAVSSEELLQASVYTNSSSGYKAYLLDESDLLSSSEETQVKEAMIPLTKYGNIAFVSGEGGYSAASTAKDLLEDSFPNGSASLLLIDMYNREIRIQSSGSLYKTINNHVADSITDNIYRYASNGDFGKTATMAFRQMNAKMEGRFVETPMRWISNLFLAAALALLLNFLWLITGKRNEAAAAGAILAAMAPDFIIAQRRKDLISQNKLYVPRSSGSSGGSSGGGGFSGGGFSGGGGHSSGGGGHRF
;
A
#
# COMPACT_ATOMS: atom_id res chain seq x y z
N MET A 1 29.62 30.57 -51.49
CA MET A 1 28.96 30.37 -50.23
C MET A 1 29.71 31.16 -49.15
N ASN A 2 29.04 32.15 -48.55
CA ASN A 2 29.68 33.28 -47.84
C ASN A 2 30.24 32.84 -46.45
N ARG A 3 31.56 32.81 -46.28
CA ARG A 3 32.25 32.38 -45.02
C ARG A 3 31.84 33.21 -43.80
N SER A 4 31.28 34.39 -43.94
CA SER A 4 30.79 35.22 -42.86
C SER A 4 29.44 34.73 -42.31
N PHE A 5 28.62 34.09 -43.18
CA PHE A 5 27.36 33.52 -42.79
C PHE A 5 27.53 32.26 -41.90
N LEU A 6 28.47 31.37 -42.28
CA LEU A 6 28.81 30.19 -41.50
C LEU A 6 29.32 30.51 -40.08
N LYS A 7 30.10 31.55 -39.93
CA LYS A 7 30.63 31.97 -38.60
C LYS A 7 29.56 32.50 -37.67
N LYS A 8 28.51 33.18 -38.18
CA LYS A 8 27.42 33.70 -37.36
C LYS A 8 26.51 32.54 -36.85
N TYR A 9 26.22 31.56 -37.67
CA TYR A 9 25.41 30.41 -37.27
C TYR A 9 26.17 29.42 -36.35
N SER A 10 27.48 29.28 -36.54
CA SER A 10 28.34 28.51 -35.64
C SER A 10 28.37 29.08 -34.23
N ALA A 11 28.46 30.41 -34.08
CA ALA A 11 28.40 31.04 -32.76
C ALA A 11 27.06 30.89 -32.06
N VAL A 12 25.96 31.01 -32.80
CA VAL A 12 24.60 30.82 -32.27
C VAL A 12 24.35 29.33 -31.90
N PHE A 13 24.85 28.42 -32.70
CA PHE A 13 24.76 26.98 -32.43
C PHE A 13 25.58 26.59 -31.18
N LEU A 14 26.79 27.12 -31.02
CA LEU A 14 27.61 26.90 -29.84
C LEU A 14 26.98 27.50 -28.58
N PHE A 15 26.39 28.69 -28.70
CA PHE A 15 25.67 29.30 -27.58
C PHE A 15 24.42 28.49 -27.17
N PHE A 16 23.66 28.00 -28.15
CA PHE A 16 22.50 27.16 -27.89
C PHE A 16 22.89 25.78 -27.35
N SER A 17 23.99 25.19 -27.83
CA SER A 17 24.56 23.95 -27.29
C SER A 17 25.06 24.15 -25.86
N PHE A 18 25.70 25.28 -25.55
CA PHE A 18 26.13 25.62 -24.18
C PHE A 18 24.94 25.87 -23.25
N LEU A 19 23.88 26.53 -23.75
CA LEU A 19 22.64 26.70 -22.99
C LEU A 19 21.92 25.34 -22.69
N LEU A 20 22.00 24.41 -23.64
CA LEU A 20 21.41 23.07 -23.47
C LEU A 20 22.19 22.22 -22.46
N THR A 21 23.51 22.42 -22.32
CA THR A 21 24.32 21.70 -21.34
C THR A 21 24.18 22.24 -19.91
N LEU A 22 23.70 23.47 -19.74
CA LEU A 22 23.44 24.07 -18.44
C LEU A 22 22.09 23.63 -17.80
N SER A 23 21.24 22.92 -18.54
CA SER A 23 19.86 22.66 -18.13
C SER A 23 19.62 21.30 -17.48
N PHE A 24 20.62 20.48 -17.22
CA PHE A 24 20.47 19.17 -16.59
C PHE A 24 21.34 19.02 -15.35
N GLN A 25 21.18 19.92 -14.38
CA GLN A 25 21.51 19.56 -13.01
C GLN A 25 20.28 18.88 -12.42
N SER A 26 20.23 17.57 -12.54
CA SER A 26 19.34 16.75 -11.75
C SER A 26 19.84 16.82 -10.31
N PHE A 27 19.18 17.59 -9.46
CA PHE A 27 19.39 17.57 -8.02
C PHE A 27 18.79 16.27 -7.48
N ALA A 28 19.47 15.17 -7.74
CA ALA A 28 19.16 13.91 -7.06
C ALA A 28 20.05 13.86 -5.81
N VAL A 29 19.42 13.69 -4.66
CA VAL A 29 20.11 13.46 -3.38
C VAL A 29 21.21 12.41 -3.57
N SER A 30 22.44 12.75 -3.18
CA SER A 30 23.58 11.85 -3.36
C SER A 30 23.83 11.03 -2.09
N SER A 31 24.33 9.80 -2.28
CA SER A 31 24.74 8.94 -1.16
C SER A 31 25.88 9.54 -0.33
N GLU A 32 26.77 10.32 -0.96
CA GLU A 32 27.87 11.02 -0.28
C GLU A 32 27.36 12.10 0.67
N GLU A 33 26.39 12.90 0.25
CA GLU A 33 25.77 13.93 1.08
C GLU A 33 25.03 13.32 2.27
N LEU A 34 24.29 12.22 2.03
CA LEU A 34 23.64 11.50 3.10
C LEU A 34 24.64 11.01 4.15
N LEU A 35 25.76 10.41 3.74
CA LEU A 35 26.76 9.88 4.67
C LEU A 35 27.46 10.99 5.48
N GLN A 36 27.54 12.22 4.96
CA GLN A 36 28.04 13.38 5.67
C GLN A 36 27.03 13.96 6.67
N ALA A 37 25.73 13.76 6.47
CA ALA A 37 24.65 14.25 7.31
C ALA A 37 24.42 13.42 8.57
N SER A 38 25.46 12.79 9.14
CA SER A 38 25.33 11.99 10.36
C SER A 38 25.10 12.90 11.59
N VAL A 39 23.96 12.68 12.27
CA VAL A 39 23.54 13.46 13.45
C VAL A 39 23.71 12.72 14.77
N TYR A 40 23.91 11.41 14.74
CA TYR A 40 24.08 10.57 15.93
C TYR A 40 24.81 9.28 15.60
N THR A 41 25.67 8.81 16.52
CA THR A 41 26.34 7.51 16.46
C THR A 41 26.04 6.75 17.74
N ASN A 42 25.48 5.54 17.62
CA ASN A 42 25.21 4.68 18.76
C ASN A 42 26.52 3.99 19.18
N SER A 43 26.98 4.26 20.38
CA SER A 43 28.24 3.72 20.90
C SER A 43 28.23 2.20 21.11
N SER A 44 27.05 1.61 21.30
CA SER A 44 26.92 0.16 21.58
C SER A 44 26.85 -0.68 20.30
N SER A 45 26.17 -0.19 19.26
CA SER A 45 25.96 -0.90 17.99
C SER A 45 26.87 -0.45 16.87
N GLY A 46 27.44 0.77 16.97
CA GLY A 46 28.18 1.43 15.90
C GLY A 46 27.31 2.01 14.79
N TYR A 47 26.01 1.73 14.77
CA TYR A 47 25.09 2.28 13.77
C TYR A 47 24.82 3.76 14.01
N LYS A 48 24.43 4.45 12.94
CA LYS A 48 24.28 5.90 12.94
C LYS A 48 22.88 6.32 12.51
N ALA A 49 22.49 7.51 12.92
CA ALA A 49 21.35 8.24 12.38
C ALA A 49 21.83 9.37 11.47
N TYR A 50 21.18 9.51 10.33
CA TYR A 50 21.47 10.49 9.29
C TYR A 50 20.22 11.32 9.01
N LEU A 51 20.36 12.65 8.98
CA LEU A 51 19.27 13.56 8.70
C LEU A 51 19.70 14.51 7.60
N LEU A 52 19.13 14.36 6.42
CA LEU A 52 19.38 15.18 5.24
C LEU A 52 18.06 15.82 4.78
N ASP A 53 17.89 17.10 5.09
CA ASP A 53 16.68 17.87 4.75
C ASP A 53 17.00 18.88 3.64
N GLU A 54 17.13 18.41 2.38
CA GLU A 54 17.45 19.28 1.24
C GLU A 54 16.29 20.20 0.85
N SER A 55 15.06 19.80 1.13
CA SER A 55 13.87 20.59 0.79
C SER A 55 13.47 21.57 1.88
N ASP A 56 14.26 21.68 2.96
CA ASP A 56 14.01 22.58 4.10
C ASP A 56 12.57 22.44 4.66
N LEU A 57 12.16 21.18 4.84
CA LEU A 57 10.81 20.81 5.29
C LEU A 57 10.65 20.88 6.81
N LEU A 58 11.77 20.79 7.54
CA LEU A 58 11.80 20.70 8.99
C LEU A 58 12.31 22.00 9.62
N SER A 59 11.62 22.51 10.61
CA SER A 59 12.18 23.52 11.50
C SER A 59 13.25 22.90 12.42
N SER A 60 14.15 23.69 12.98
CA SER A 60 15.20 23.19 13.90
C SER A 60 14.67 22.44 15.13
N SER A 61 13.46 22.77 15.59
CA SER A 61 12.78 22.03 16.65
C SER A 61 12.27 20.68 16.20
N GLU A 62 11.78 20.58 14.97
CA GLU A 62 11.31 19.32 14.36
C GLU A 62 12.47 18.40 14.02
N GLU A 63 13.59 18.94 13.50
CA GLU A 63 14.82 18.16 13.31
C GLU A 63 15.27 17.48 14.60
N THR A 64 15.21 18.21 15.72
CA THR A 64 15.54 17.64 17.04
C THR A 64 14.59 16.49 17.41
N GLN A 65 13.28 16.67 17.20
CA GLN A 65 12.28 15.63 17.48
C GLN A 65 12.44 14.41 16.58
N VAL A 66 12.73 14.63 15.30
CA VAL A 66 13.00 13.55 14.33
C VAL A 66 14.25 12.78 14.74
N LYS A 67 15.35 13.47 15.06
CA LYS A 67 16.57 12.86 15.57
C LYS A 67 16.32 12.02 16.81
N GLU A 68 15.60 12.54 17.79
CA GLU A 68 15.25 11.80 19.01
C GLU A 68 14.45 10.52 18.71
N ALA A 69 13.53 10.57 17.71
CA ALA A 69 12.76 9.42 17.30
C ALA A 69 13.61 8.38 16.53
N MET A 70 14.68 8.78 15.86
CA MET A 70 15.60 7.90 15.13
C MET A 70 16.56 7.14 16.07
N ILE A 71 17.01 7.76 17.16
CA ILE A 71 18.04 7.22 18.08
C ILE A 71 17.73 5.79 18.55
N PRO A 72 16.54 5.43 19.01
CA PRO A 72 16.24 4.07 19.47
C PRO A 72 16.42 3.01 18.39
N LEU A 73 16.18 3.35 17.13
CA LEU A 73 16.29 2.46 15.99
C LEU A 73 17.74 2.12 15.63
N THR A 74 18.71 2.97 16.02
CA THR A 74 20.14 2.73 15.78
C THR A 74 20.70 1.51 16.53
N LYS A 75 19.92 0.89 17.39
CA LYS A 75 20.25 -0.43 17.98
C LYS A 75 20.24 -1.55 16.94
N TYR A 76 19.44 -1.38 15.88
CA TYR A 76 19.14 -2.43 14.91
C TYR A 76 19.77 -2.21 13.54
N GLY A 77 20.13 -0.97 13.19
CA GLY A 77 20.75 -0.62 11.91
C GLY A 77 20.95 0.88 11.74
N ASN A 78 21.48 1.27 10.59
CA ASN A 78 21.59 2.66 10.20
C ASN A 78 20.20 3.21 9.85
N ILE A 79 19.90 4.42 10.29
CA ILE A 79 18.61 5.06 10.10
C ILE A 79 18.81 6.38 9.39
N ALA A 80 18.07 6.61 8.33
CA ALA A 80 18.17 7.83 7.55
C ALA A 80 16.81 8.50 7.37
N PHE A 81 16.80 9.82 7.50
CA PHE A 81 15.73 10.69 7.01
C PHE A 81 16.29 11.48 5.84
N VAL A 82 15.52 11.52 4.77
CA VAL A 82 15.87 12.33 3.58
C VAL A 82 14.63 13.05 3.10
N SER A 83 14.74 14.35 2.89
CA SER A 83 13.78 15.11 2.10
C SER A 83 14.50 15.64 0.86
N GLY A 84 13.81 15.68 -0.26
CA GLY A 84 14.42 16.17 -1.49
C GLY A 84 13.51 16.01 -2.69
N GLU A 85 13.99 16.42 -3.84
CA GLU A 85 13.37 16.13 -5.11
C GLU A 85 13.90 14.79 -5.61
N GLY A 86 13.07 13.77 -5.60
CA GLY A 86 13.40 12.46 -6.14
C GLY A 86 13.52 12.49 -7.65
N GLY A 87 14.20 11.46 -8.20
CA GLY A 87 14.31 11.29 -9.64
C GLY A 87 13.00 10.80 -10.27
N TYR A 88 13.10 9.83 -11.18
CA TYR A 88 11.96 9.31 -11.92
C TYR A 88 10.86 8.70 -11.03
N SER A 89 11.22 8.08 -9.90
CA SER A 89 10.26 7.60 -8.91
C SER A 89 10.86 7.59 -7.50
N ALA A 90 10.04 7.88 -6.49
CA ALA A 90 10.44 7.82 -5.09
C ALA A 90 10.93 6.41 -4.68
N ALA A 91 10.37 5.36 -5.28
CA ALA A 91 10.75 3.98 -5.00
C ALA A 91 12.16 3.66 -5.49
N SER A 92 12.54 4.05 -6.73
CA SER A 92 13.90 3.85 -7.23
C SER A 92 14.89 4.72 -6.46
N THR A 93 14.57 5.99 -6.26
CA THR A 93 15.43 6.92 -5.51
C THR A 93 15.73 6.41 -4.10
N ALA A 94 14.72 5.97 -3.35
CA ALA A 94 14.90 5.45 -2.01
C ALA A 94 15.72 4.14 -1.99
N LYS A 95 15.50 3.29 -2.98
CA LYS A 95 16.24 2.02 -3.11
C LYS A 95 17.71 2.28 -3.43
N ASP A 96 17.99 3.05 -4.49
CA ASP A 96 19.34 3.33 -4.95
C ASP A 96 20.14 4.05 -3.85
N LEU A 97 19.54 5.06 -3.22
CA LEU A 97 20.17 5.80 -2.12
C LEU A 97 20.49 4.89 -0.92
N LEU A 98 19.60 3.96 -0.57
CA LEU A 98 19.83 3.01 0.53
C LEU A 98 20.95 2.01 0.17
N GLU A 99 20.92 1.45 -1.04
CA GLU A 99 21.90 0.46 -1.49
C GLU A 99 23.29 1.06 -1.67
N ASP A 100 23.39 2.27 -2.20
CA ASP A 100 24.65 3.00 -2.40
C ASP A 100 25.27 3.48 -1.08
N SER A 101 24.41 3.97 -0.14
CA SER A 101 24.89 4.47 1.16
C SER A 101 25.25 3.36 2.13
N PHE A 102 24.56 2.24 2.10
CA PHE A 102 24.68 1.16 3.07
C PHE A 102 24.79 -0.22 2.38
N PRO A 103 25.78 -0.44 1.51
CA PRO A 103 25.93 -1.69 0.78
C PRO A 103 26.10 -2.84 1.76
N ASN A 104 25.25 -3.86 1.61
CA ASN A 104 25.27 -5.07 2.47
C ASN A 104 24.97 -4.79 3.96
N GLY A 105 24.50 -3.61 4.33
CA GLY A 105 24.20 -3.20 5.70
C GLY A 105 22.74 -3.42 6.10
N SER A 106 22.51 -3.37 7.40
CA SER A 106 21.17 -3.20 7.96
C SER A 106 20.87 -1.71 8.03
N ALA A 107 19.91 -1.24 7.22
CA ALA A 107 19.55 0.16 7.20
C ALA A 107 18.06 0.35 6.91
N SER A 108 17.52 1.50 7.31
CA SER A 108 16.19 1.93 6.93
C SER A 108 16.17 3.44 6.65
N LEU A 109 15.57 3.79 5.54
CA LEU A 109 15.47 5.15 5.01
C LEU A 109 14.00 5.57 4.96
N LEU A 110 13.70 6.76 5.47
CA LEU A 110 12.45 7.48 5.21
C LEU A 110 12.76 8.60 4.21
N LEU A 111 12.20 8.51 3.02
CA LEU A 111 12.26 9.54 1.98
C LEU A 111 10.93 10.30 1.92
N ILE A 112 11.00 11.62 1.95
CA ILE A 112 9.90 12.52 1.56
C ILE A 112 10.27 13.14 0.22
N ASP A 113 9.70 12.62 -0.83
CA ASP A 113 9.92 13.05 -2.20
C ASP A 113 8.91 14.15 -2.56
N MET A 114 9.40 15.38 -2.68
CA MET A 114 8.57 16.55 -2.97
C MET A 114 8.18 16.63 -4.45
N TYR A 115 8.98 16.08 -5.36
CA TYR A 115 8.67 16.06 -6.79
C TYR A 115 7.53 15.08 -7.09
N ASN A 116 7.64 13.84 -6.57
CA ASN A 116 6.63 12.81 -6.78
C ASN A 116 5.46 12.91 -5.76
N ARG A 117 5.59 13.77 -4.75
CA ARG A 117 4.67 13.90 -3.60
C ARG A 117 4.39 12.53 -2.97
N GLU A 118 5.46 11.86 -2.61
CA GLU A 118 5.40 10.50 -2.07
C GLU A 118 6.28 10.37 -0.83
N ILE A 119 5.72 9.72 0.21
CA ILE A 119 6.51 9.26 1.36
C ILE A 119 6.91 7.82 1.08
N ARG A 120 8.18 7.51 1.24
CA ARG A 120 8.70 6.17 1.03
C ARG A 120 9.53 5.69 2.20
N ILE A 121 9.26 4.48 2.69
CA ILE A 121 10.13 3.78 3.63
C ILE A 121 10.80 2.64 2.88
N GLN A 122 12.12 2.62 2.88
CA GLN A 122 12.93 1.58 2.29
C GLN A 122 13.84 0.96 3.35
N SER A 123 13.90 -0.36 3.43
CA SER A 123 14.70 -1.06 4.45
C SER A 123 15.54 -2.17 3.82
N SER A 124 16.67 -2.50 4.48
CA SER A 124 17.57 -3.58 4.07
C SER A 124 18.08 -4.39 5.28
N GLY A 125 18.62 -5.56 5.01
CA GLY A 125 19.26 -6.40 6.00
C GLY A 125 18.33 -6.87 7.12
N SER A 126 18.79 -6.76 8.37
CA SER A 126 17.99 -7.20 9.53
C SER A 126 16.75 -6.35 9.79
N LEU A 127 16.81 -5.05 9.46
CA LEU A 127 15.66 -4.17 9.60
C LEU A 127 14.53 -4.57 8.65
N TYR A 128 14.84 -4.99 7.41
CA TYR A 128 13.82 -5.45 6.47
C TYR A 128 13.06 -6.70 6.93
N LYS A 129 13.66 -7.57 7.73
CA LYS A 129 12.97 -8.75 8.29
C LYS A 129 11.75 -8.36 9.13
N THR A 130 11.80 -7.20 9.77
CA THR A 130 10.73 -6.69 10.63
C THR A 130 9.93 -5.58 9.94
N ILE A 131 10.64 -4.63 9.27
CA ILE A 131 10.03 -3.52 8.53
C ILE A 131 10.03 -3.90 7.04
N ASN A 132 9.24 -4.90 6.71
CA ASN A 132 9.04 -5.36 5.34
C ASN A 132 8.06 -4.43 4.58
N ASN A 133 7.82 -4.71 3.30
CA ASN A 133 6.93 -3.90 2.45
C ASN A 133 5.56 -3.65 3.09
N HIS A 134 4.93 -4.70 3.64
CA HIS A 134 3.61 -4.56 4.25
C HIS A 134 3.61 -3.64 5.48
N VAL A 135 4.66 -3.71 6.31
CA VAL A 135 4.80 -2.84 7.48
C VAL A 135 5.11 -1.40 7.03
N ALA A 136 5.99 -1.24 6.05
CA ALA A 136 6.30 0.06 5.47
C ALA A 136 5.05 0.73 4.88
N ASP A 137 4.25 0.00 4.09
CA ASP A 137 2.96 0.50 3.55
C ASP A 137 1.99 0.88 4.68
N SER A 138 1.88 0.05 5.73
CA SER A 138 1.00 0.35 6.86
C SER A 138 1.42 1.63 7.60
N ILE A 139 2.73 1.84 7.78
CA ILE A 139 3.25 3.05 8.42
C ILE A 139 2.99 4.27 7.53
N THR A 140 3.27 4.19 6.24
CA THR A 140 3.05 5.31 5.31
C THR A 140 1.57 5.64 5.17
N ASP A 141 0.69 4.65 5.19
CA ASP A 141 -0.77 4.83 5.23
C ASP A 141 -1.25 5.54 6.51
N ASN A 142 -0.56 5.34 7.64
CA ASN A 142 -0.91 6.01 8.90
C ASN A 142 -0.48 7.49 8.94
N ILE A 143 0.60 7.82 8.23
CA ILE A 143 1.23 9.15 8.34
C ILE A 143 0.95 10.09 7.16
N TYR A 144 0.48 9.59 6.00
CA TYR A 144 0.32 10.39 4.79
C TYR A 144 -0.53 11.65 4.98
N ARG A 145 -1.52 11.61 5.89
CA ARG A 145 -2.38 12.77 6.18
C ARG A 145 -1.62 13.94 6.78
N TYR A 146 -0.59 13.66 7.58
CA TYR A 146 0.26 14.72 8.13
C TYR A 146 1.07 15.38 7.02
N ALA A 147 1.66 14.59 6.12
CA ALA A 147 2.38 15.11 4.95
C ALA A 147 1.45 15.88 3.99
N SER A 148 0.23 15.38 3.75
CA SER A 148 -0.78 16.09 2.94
C SER A 148 -1.15 17.46 3.52
N ASN A 149 -1.06 17.63 4.83
CA ASN A 149 -1.30 18.87 5.53
C ASN A 149 -0.04 19.76 5.66
N GLY A 150 1.10 19.31 5.15
CA GLY A 150 2.39 20.01 5.25
C GLY A 150 3.09 19.85 6.61
N ASP A 151 2.63 18.94 7.48
CA ASP A 151 3.21 18.67 8.79
C ASP A 151 4.29 17.57 8.67
N PHE A 152 5.42 17.93 8.04
CA PHE A 152 6.50 16.98 7.69
C PHE A 152 7.29 16.53 8.93
N GLY A 153 7.48 17.40 9.91
CA GLY A 153 8.14 17.06 11.17
C GLY A 153 7.38 15.97 11.92
N LYS A 154 6.06 16.11 12.02
CA LYS A 154 5.21 15.09 12.63
C LYS A 154 5.17 13.82 11.79
N THR A 155 5.13 13.93 10.47
CA THR A 155 5.21 12.80 9.54
C THR A 155 6.43 11.95 9.83
N ALA A 156 7.63 12.54 9.86
CA ALA A 156 8.88 11.86 10.10
C ALA A 156 8.96 11.29 11.53
N THR A 157 8.61 12.09 12.54
CA THR A 157 8.62 11.65 13.94
C THR A 157 7.70 10.45 14.16
N MET A 158 6.49 10.47 13.60
CA MET A 158 5.54 9.36 13.74
C MET A 158 5.96 8.12 12.96
N ALA A 159 6.59 8.28 11.78
CA ALA A 159 7.17 7.17 11.04
C ALA A 159 8.19 6.42 11.89
N PHE A 160 9.21 7.12 12.41
CA PHE A 160 10.26 6.49 13.21
C PHE A 160 9.76 5.91 14.53
N ARG A 161 8.78 6.54 15.18
CA ARG A 161 8.14 5.97 16.38
C ARG A 161 7.40 4.67 16.08
N GLN A 162 6.67 4.57 14.95
CA GLN A 162 6.00 3.35 14.53
C GLN A 162 7.01 2.27 14.12
N MET A 163 8.08 2.64 13.42
CA MET A 163 9.17 1.72 13.11
C MET A 163 9.79 1.15 14.38
N ASN A 164 10.09 2.00 15.37
CA ASN A 164 10.64 1.56 16.66
C ASN A 164 9.65 0.64 17.42
N ALA A 165 8.38 1.00 17.47
CA ALA A 165 7.34 0.16 18.06
C ALA A 165 7.32 -1.24 17.43
N LYS A 166 7.45 -1.31 16.12
CA LYS A 166 7.51 -2.58 15.39
C LYS A 166 8.76 -3.39 15.71
N MET A 167 9.92 -2.72 15.78
CA MET A 167 11.19 -3.38 16.18
C MET A 167 11.16 -3.92 17.60
N GLU A 168 10.40 -3.30 18.50
CA GLU A 168 10.16 -3.78 19.86
C GLU A 168 9.05 -4.85 19.96
N GLY A 169 8.55 -5.33 18.82
CA GLY A 169 7.50 -6.36 18.77
C GLY A 169 6.09 -5.83 19.07
N ARG A 170 5.91 -4.51 19.18
CA ARG A 170 4.58 -3.91 19.36
C ARG A 170 3.80 -3.93 18.04
N PHE A 171 2.48 -3.93 18.17
CA PHE A 171 1.60 -3.87 17.01
C PHE A 171 1.55 -2.45 16.43
N VAL A 172 1.70 -2.33 15.11
CA VAL A 172 1.43 -1.09 14.37
C VAL A 172 0.03 -1.19 13.83
N GLU A 173 -0.82 -0.25 14.19
CA GLU A 173 -2.19 -0.20 13.71
C GLU A 173 -2.19 -0.07 12.18
N THR A 174 -2.91 -0.95 11.52
CA THR A 174 -3.20 -0.80 10.08
C THR A 174 -4.44 0.06 9.95
N PRO A 175 -4.44 1.12 9.12
CA PRO A 175 -5.64 1.92 8.92
C PRO A 175 -6.75 1.02 8.42
N MET A 176 -7.93 1.11 9.08
CA MET A 176 -9.11 0.37 8.66
C MET A 176 -9.44 0.73 7.23
N ARG A 177 -9.30 -0.21 6.31
CA ARG A 177 -9.69 -0.02 4.92
C ARG A 177 -11.21 0.07 4.86
N TRP A 178 -11.70 1.27 4.65
CA TRP A 178 -13.14 1.60 4.63
C TRP A 178 -13.96 0.65 3.75
N ILE A 179 -13.38 0.25 2.64
CA ILE A 179 -13.98 -0.64 1.64
C ILE A 179 -14.23 -2.05 2.18
N SER A 180 -13.27 -2.64 2.89
CA SER A 180 -13.44 -4.00 3.45
C SER A 180 -14.49 -4.04 4.55
N ASN A 181 -14.61 -2.99 5.37
CA ASN A 181 -15.65 -2.88 6.38
C ASN A 181 -17.04 -2.68 5.77
N LEU A 182 -17.14 -1.94 4.65
CA LEU A 182 -18.38 -1.79 3.89
C LEU A 182 -18.87 -3.13 3.34
N PHE A 183 -17.96 -3.90 2.73
CA PHE A 183 -18.31 -5.25 2.24
C PHE A 183 -18.69 -6.20 3.36
N LEU A 184 -17.99 -6.19 4.49
CA LEU A 184 -18.33 -7.00 5.65
C LEU A 184 -19.71 -6.62 6.21
N ALA A 185 -19.99 -5.33 6.34
CA ALA A 185 -21.28 -4.84 6.79
C ALA A 185 -22.42 -5.22 5.82
N ALA A 186 -22.18 -5.12 4.51
CA ALA A 186 -23.15 -5.55 3.49
C ALA A 186 -23.40 -7.07 3.55
N ALA A 187 -22.34 -7.86 3.69
CA ALA A 187 -22.48 -9.32 3.83
C ALA A 187 -23.26 -9.72 5.09
N LEU A 188 -22.97 -9.09 6.24
CA LEU A 188 -23.72 -9.30 7.47
C LEU A 188 -25.19 -8.89 7.35
N ALA A 189 -25.46 -7.74 6.71
CA ALA A 189 -26.83 -7.26 6.48
C ALA A 189 -27.63 -8.24 5.60
N LEU A 190 -27.01 -8.77 4.54
CA LEU A 190 -27.63 -9.79 3.68
C LEU A 190 -27.89 -11.07 4.44
N LEU A 191 -26.96 -11.51 5.28
CA LEU A 191 -27.08 -12.72 6.07
C LEU A 191 -28.20 -12.59 7.11
N LEU A 192 -28.29 -11.47 7.81
CA LEU A 192 -29.38 -11.18 8.75
C LEU A 192 -30.74 -11.09 8.04
N ASN A 193 -30.79 -10.44 6.88
CA ASN A 193 -32.02 -10.38 6.07
C ASN A 193 -32.45 -11.77 5.61
N PHE A 194 -31.52 -12.62 5.17
CA PHE A 194 -31.80 -14.00 4.77
C PHE A 194 -32.34 -14.83 5.95
N LEU A 195 -31.73 -14.72 7.14
CA LEU A 195 -32.21 -15.38 8.35
C LEU A 195 -33.62 -14.92 8.74
N TRP A 196 -33.88 -13.61 8.63
CA TRP A 196 -35.20 -13.04 8.91
C TRP A 196 -36.27 -13.55 7.93
N LEU A 197 -35.95 -13.65 6.64
CA LEU A 197 -36.84 -14.21 5.61
C LEU A 197 -37.14 -15.67 5.84
N ILE A 198 -36.18 -16.48 6.28
CA ILE A 198 -36.40 -17.89 6.58
C ILE A 198 -37.30 -18.05 7.79
N THR A 199 -37.10 -17.28 8.86
CA THR A 199 -37.93 -17.34 10.07
C THR A 199 -39.32 -16.78 9.83
N GLY A 200 -39.43 -15.68 9.07
CA GLY A 200 -40.71 -15.08 8.69
C GLY A 200 -41.57 -15.99 7.83
N LYS A 201 -41.01 -16.69 6.84
CA LYS A 201 -41.74 -17.63 5.99
C LYS A 201 -42.29 -18.84 6.77
N ARG A 202 -41.63 -19.28 7.83
CA ARG A 202 -42.16 -20.34 8.68
C ARG A 202 -43.45 -19.93 9.36
N ASN A 203 -43.55 -18.70 9.79
CA ASN A 203 -44.76 -18.19 10.44
C ASN A 203 -45.91 -17.95 9.46
N GLU A 204 -45.64 -17.48 8.25
CA GLU A 204 -46.65 -17.30 7.21
C GLU A 204 -47.18 -18.61 6.65
N ALA A 205 -46.33 -19.62 6.48
CA ALA A 205 -46.77 -20.95 6.04
C ALA A 205 -47.72 -21.64 7.05
N ALA A 206 -47.48 -21.43 8.34
CA ALA A 206 -48.37 -21.91 9.39
C ALA A 206 -49.69 -21.13 9.43
N ALA A 207 -49.63 -19.80 9.23
CA ALA A 207 -50.84 -18.99 9.18
C ALA A 207 -51.70 -19.27 7.92
N ALA A 208 -51.07 -19.45 6.76
CA ALA A 208 -51.74 -19.79 5.51
C ALA A 208 -52.43 -21.15 5.60
N GLY A 209 -51.79 -22.16 6.22
CA GLY A 209 -52.36 -23.45 6.48
C GLY A 209 -53.58 -23.40 7.42
N ALA A 210 -53.51 -22.56 8.44
CA ALA A 210 -54.63 -22.36 9.37
C ALA A 210 -55.79 -21.62 8.70
N ILE A 211 -55.53 -20.65 7.84
CA ILE A 211 -56.55 -19.92 7.07
C ILE A 211 -57.24 -20.85 6.05
N LEU A 212 -56.47 -21.69 5.34
CA LEU A 212 -57.03 -22.69 4.43
C LEU A 212 -57.90 -23.72 5.15
N ALA A 213 -57.50 -24.16 6.34
CA ALA A 213 -58.31 -25.07 7.17
C ALA A 213 -59.59 -24.39 7.69
N ALA A 214 -59.52 -23.08 7.99
CA ALA A 214 -60.72 -22.34 8.43
C ALA A 214 -61.68 -21.97 7.30
N MET A 215 -61.18 -21.90 6.04
CA MET A 215 -61.98 -21.57 4.85
C MET A 215 -62.43 -22.83 4.07
N ALA A 216 -62.09 -24.04 4.51
CA ALA A 216 -62.55 -25.25 3.87
C ALA A 216 -64.06 -25.42 4.16
N PRO A 217 -64.95 -25.13 3.20
CA PRO A 217 -66.35 -25.48 3.36
C PRO A 217 -66.42 -27.01 3.44
N ASP A 218 -67.33 -27.51 4.27
CA ASP A 218 -67.61 -28.91 4.34
C ASP A 218 -68.17 -29.39 3.00
N PHE A 219 -67.32 -29.74 2.06
CA PHE A 219 -67.69 -30.38 0.83
C PHE A 219 -67.94 -31.85 1.10
N ILE A 220 -69.20 -32.23 1.31
CA ILE A 220 -69.63 -33.61 1.29
C ILE A 220 -69.61 -34.06 -0.17
N ILE A 221 -68.51 -34.71 -0.60
CA ILE A 221 -68.43 -35.36 -1.91
C ILE A 221 -69.26 -36.67 -1.84
N ALA A 222 -70.51 -36.60 -2.26
CA ALA A 222 -71.44 -37.73 -2.25
C ALA A 222 -71.05 -38.80 -3.29
N GLN A 223 -70.28 -38.47 -4.34
CA GLN A 223 -69.77 -39.47 -5.29
C GLN A 223 -68.42 -39.07 -5.83
N ARG A 224 -67.45 -39.99 -5.70
CA ARG A 224 -66.12 -39.83 -6.27
C ARG A 224 -66.02 -40.53 -7.62
N ARG A 225 -66.26 -39.84 -8.72
CA ARG A 225 -66.06 -40.35 -10.07
C ARG A 225 -64.64 -39.99 -10.53
N LYS A 226 -63.78 -40.99 -10.76
CA LYS A 226 -62.45 -40.84 -11.36
C LYS A 226 -62.56 -41.17 -12.84
N ASP A 227 -62.68 -40.17 -13.67
CA ASP A 227 -62.55 -40.37 -15.11
C ASP A 227 -61.10 -39.94 -15.52
N LEU A 228 -60.36 -40.90 -16.06
CA LEU A 228 -59.00 -40.66 -16.54
C LEU A 228 -59.15 -40.03 -17.90
N ILE A 229 -58.91 -38.67 -17.97
CA ILE A 229 -59.11 -37.87 -19.19
C ILE A 229 -57.92 -37.93 -20.13
N SER A 230 -56.69 -38.05 -19.61
CA SER A 230 -55.48 -38.15 -20.45
C SER A 230 -54.29 -38.64 -19.63
N GLN A 231 -53.43 -39.46 -20.22
CA GLN A 231 -52.15 -39.89 -19.68
C GLN A 231 -51.06 -39.50 -20.65
N ASN A 232 -50.40 -38.36 -20.43
CA ASN A 232 -49.24 -37.95 -21.18
C ASN A 232 -47.98 -38.41 -20.47
N LYS A 233 -47.22 -39.27 -21.13
CA LYS A 233 -45.90 -39.72 -20.69
C LYS A 233 -44.86 -38.79 -21.27
N LEU A 234 -44.40 -37.81 -20.46
CA LEU A 234 -43.30 -36.94 -20.88
C LEU A 234 -41.98 -37.68 -20.67
N TYR A 235 -41.29 -37.99 -21.75
CA TYR A 235 -39.95 -38.55 -21.71
C TYR A 235 -38.95 -37.37 -21.58
N VAL A 236 -38.27 -37.27 -20.41
CA VAL A 236 -37.18 -36.34 -20.18
C VAL A 236 -35.87 -37.09 -20.32
N PRO A 237 -35.09 -36.87 -21.40
CA PRO A 237 -33.78 -37.49 -21.50
C PRO A 237 -32.82 -36.85 -20.46
N ARG A 238 -32.16 -37.67 -19.66
CA ARG A 238 -31.08 -37.24 -18.79
C ARG A 238 -29.89 -36.84 -19.66
N SER A 239 -29.59 -35.55 -19.71
CA SER A 239 -28.31 -35.07 -20.24
C SER A 239 -27.22 -35.32 -19.20
N SER A 240 -26.22 -36.12 -19.55
CA SER A 240 -24.99 -36.28 -18.82
C SER A 240 -24.17 -35.01 -19.01
N GLY A 241 -24.26 -34.10 -18.04
CA GLY A 241 -23.44 -32.89 -17.99
C GLY A 241 -22.06 -33.21 -17.47
N SER A 242 -21.06 -33.01 -18.32
CA SER A 242 -19.64 -33.05 -18.00
C SER A 242 -19.31 -31.88 -17.09
N SER A 243 -18.69 -32.19 -15.98
CA SER A 243 -18.09 -31.22 -15.04
C SER A 243 -16.87 -30.56 -15.65
N GLY A 244 -16.92 -29.24 -15.84
CA GLY A 244 -15.77 -28.40 -16.12
C GLY A 244 -15.60 -27.37 -15.02
N GLY A 245 -14.78 -27.69 -14.03
CA GLY A 245 -14.36 -26.72 -13.02
C GLY A 245 -13.32 -25.79 -13.60
N SER A 246 -13.55 -24.49 -13.47
CA SER A 246 -12.52 -23.47 -13.68
C SER A 246 -12.60 -22.48 -12.52
N SER A 247 -11.69 -22.65 -11.58
CA SER A 247 -11.42 -21.71 -10.50
C SER A 247 -10.49 -20.64 -11.02
N GLY A 248 -11.00 -19.44 -11.29
CA GLY A 248 -10.22 -18.24 -11.56
C GLY A 248 -9.93 -17.47 -10.28
N GLY A 249 -8.84 -17.77 -9.61
CA GLY A 249 -8.30 -16.96 -8.53
C GLY A 249 -7.45 -15.82 -9.11
N GLY A 250 -7.97 -14.60 -9.10
CA GLY A 250 -7.20 -13.39 -9.42
C GLY A 250 -6.28 -13.02 -8.26
N GLY A 251 -5.04 -13.50 -8.27
CA GLY A 251 -3.99 -13.03 -7.38
C GLY A 251 -3.37 -11.76 -7.94
N PHE A 252 -3.49 -10.64 -7.25
CA PHE A 252 -2.68 -9.47 -7.49
C PHE A 252 -1.27 -9.77 -6.97
N SER A 253 -0.38 -10.15 -7.86
CA SER A 253 1.04 -10.27 -7.57
C SER A 253 1.66 -8.89 -7.56
N GLY A 254 1.96 -8.35 -6.37
CA GLY A 254 2.92 -7.27 -6.23
C GLY A 254 4.28 -7.75 -6.72
N GLY A 255 4.80 -7.11 -7.79
CA GLY A 255 6.07 -7.46 -8.37
C GLY A 255 7.22 -7.22 -7.40
N GLY A 256 7.70 -8.28 -6.79
CA GLY A 256 8.98 -8.29 -6.13
C GLY A 256 10.04 -8.56 -7.17
N PHE A 257 10.89 -7.57 -7.45
CA PHE A 257 12.10 -7.79 -8.22
C PHE A 257 13.11 -8.51 -7.32
N SER A 258 13.27 -9.81 -7.54
CA SER A 258 14.40 -10.54 -6.98
C SER A 258 15.63 -10.34 -7.88
N GLY A 259 16.45 -9.35 -7.55
CA GLY A 259 17.80 -9.25 -8.04
C GLY A 259 18.69 -10.17 -7.20
N GLY A 260 19.42 -11.08 -7.86
CA GLY A 260 20.29 -12.06 -7.20
C GLY A 260 21.45 -11.41 -6.46
N GLY A 261 21.67 -11.89 -5.25
CA GLY A 261 22.74 -11.50 -4.34
C GLY A 261 22.18 -11.24 -2.95
N GLY A 262 22.27 -12.19 -2.05
CA GLY A 262 22.07 -12.32 -0.60
C GLY A 262 21.58 -11.19 0.29
N HIS A 263 21.14 -10.07 -0.21
CA HIS A 263 20.55 -8.97 0.57
C HIS A 263 19.08 -8.82 0.28
N SER A 264 18.25 -9.03 1.29
CA SER A 264 16.83 -8.69 1.25
C SER A 264 16.66 -7.20 1.54
N SER A 265 16.11 -6.47 0.61
CA SER A 265 15.68 -5.08 0.76
C SER A 265 14.28 -4.89 0.21
N GLY A 266 13.57 -3.93 0.69
CA GLY A 266 12.25 -3.57 0.21
C GLY A 266 11.67 -2.39 0.97
N GLY A 267 10.55 -1.90 0.50
CA GLY A 267 9.93 -0.74 1.09
C GLY A 267 8.46 -0.60 0.71
N GLY A 268 7.82 0.36 1.30
CA GLY A 268 6.45 0.77 1.03
C GLY A 268 6.34 2.29 0.95
N GLY A 269 5.32 2.80 0.28
CA GLY A 269 5.14 4.23 0.11
C GLY A 269 3.68 4.62 -0.12
N HIS A 270 3.40 5.90 0.15
CA HIS A 270 2.10 6.52 -0.06
C HIS A 270 2.26 7.92 -0.65
N ARG A 271 1.42 8.28 -1.63
CA ARG A 271 1.36 9.64 -2.17
C ARG A 271 0.50 10.54 -1.29
N PHE A 272 0.89 11.81 -1.20
CA PHE A 272 0.22 12.83 -0.39
C PHE A 272 -0.14 14.09 -1.17
#